data_bc8787d1db1ba1f6f577c953996ece2a
#
_entry.id   bc8787d1db1ba1f6f577c953996ece2a
#
_cell.length_a   1.000
_cell.length_b   1.000
_cell.length_c   1.000
_cell.angle_alpha   90.00
_cell.angle_beta   90.00
_cell.angle_gamma   90.00
#
_symmetry.space_group_name_H-M   'P 1'
#
loop_
_entity.id
_entity.type
_entity.pdbx_description
1 polymer ?
#
loop_
_entity_poly.entity_id
_entity_poly.type
_entity_poly.pdbx_seq_one_letter_code
_entity_poly.pdbx_strand_id
1 'polypeptide(L)'
;MTEETQFQDITYALAASPSFAQTGICFAARGSGLYRSEDGGETWLSAYGTLDLEAPLPTMAVAISPDFASDRTVFAGAPGGILRSFDGGNNWDVVEFPSPPPVISDLVVSPNYARDGILLAGTVEDGVFSSSNRGGHWVAWNFGLLDLNTICMAISPDFARDETLFVGVDSGIFRSTNGGRAWREVDFSPDLAPVLSLALSPAYAKDGTLFAGTESHGLYRSGDRGRTWTRLGEKQIRDAVNAILLSPEFPEKADILVVLGNGLLLSRDGGQSWAEGGSGVEFGAGLSCVVAPQGVEPDASLLVGLIDGGVLRI
;
A
#
# COMPACT_ATOMS: atom_id res chain seq x y z
N MET A 1 22.76 -22.42 -24.22
CA MET A 1 22.12 -21.09 -24.19
C MET A 1 21.34 -21.07 -22.89
N THR A 2 21.89 -20.43 -21.88
CA THR A 2 21.21 -20.17 -20.61
C THR A 2 20.17 -19.10 -20.90
N GLU A 3 18.89 -19.45 -20.75
CA GLU A 3 17.83 -18.44 -20.68
C GLU A 3 18.16 -17.55 -19.48
N GLU A 4 18.65 -16.36 -19.74
CA GLU A 4 18.62 -15.28 -18.77
C GLU A 4 17.13 -15.02 -18.48
N THR A 5 16.67 -15.46 -17.31
CA THR A 5 15.39 -15.04 -16.77
C THR A 5 15.47 -13.52 -16.66
N GLN A 6 14.91 -12.79 -17.61
CA GLN A 6 14.75 -11.34 -17.50
C GLN A 6 13.88 -11.10 -16.26
N PHE A 7 14.50 -10.62 -15.20
CA PHE A 7 13.79 -10.11 -14.04
C PHE A 7 12.91 -8.96 -14.53
N GLN A 8 11.60 -9.15 -14.47
CA GLN A 8 10.66 -8.08 -14.77
C GLN A 8 10.80 -7.03 -13.66
N ASP A 9 11.21 -5.82 -14.03
CA ASP A 9 11.37 -4.70 -13.09
C ASP A 9 10.01 -4.08 -12.77
N ILE A 10 9.22 -4.77 -11.94
CA ILE A 10 7.88 -4.31 -11.54
C ILE A 10 8.00 -3.14 -10.57
N THR A 11 7.18 -2.10 -10.73
CA THR A 11 6.95 -1.11 -9.67
C THR A 11 5.91 -1.66 -8.69
N TYR A 12 6.36 -2.14 -7.53
CA TYR A 12 5.51 -2.79 -6.53
C TYR A 12 4.71 -1.81 -5.69
N ALA A 13 5.32 -0.69 -5.31
CA ALA A 13 4.67 0.31 -4.47
C ALA A 13 5.14 1.72 -4.79
N LEU A 14 4.26 2.68 -4.57
CA LEU A 14 4.53 4.11 -4.67
C LEU A 14 4.17 4.79 -3.36
N ALA A 15 4.98 5.76 -2.93
CA ALA A 15 4.65 6.62 -1.80
C ALA A 15 5.01 8.06 -2.11
N ALA A 16 4.12 8.99 -1.75
CA ALA A 16 4.34 10.42 -1.93
C ALA A 16 4.39 11.14 -0.58
N SER A 17 5.23 12.13 -0.48
CA SER A 17 5.31 12.99 0.70
C SER A 17 3.96 13.66 0.98
N PRO A 18 3.52 13.77 2.25
CA PRO A 18 2.36 14.59 2.61
C PRO A 18 2.46 16.05 2.13
N SER A 19 3.68 16.54 1.89
CA SER A 19 3.96 17.87 1.32
C SER A 19 4.29 17.81 -0.18
N PHE A 20 3.83 16.79 -0.90
CA PHE A 20 4.13 16.57 -2.32
C PHE A 20 3.86 17.80 -3.21
N ALA A 21 2.74 18.49 -2.98
CA ALA A 21 2.39 19.69 -3.75
C ALA A 21 3.46 20.79 -3.71
N GLN A 22 4.28 20.85 -2.64
CA GLN A 22 5.34 21.83 -2.45
C GLN A 22 6.72 21.27 -2.79
N THR A 23 6.94 19.97 -2.58
CA THR A 23 8.29 19.37 -2.63
C THR A 23 8.51 18.48 -3.84
N GLY A 24 7.45 17.97 -4.46
CA GLY A 24 7.54 16.96 -5.51
C GLY A 24 8.13 15.60 -5.06
N ILE A 25 8.39 15.41 -3.75
CA ILE A 25 9.08 14.23 -3.26
C ILE A 25 8.16 13.01 -3.29
N CYS A 26 8.60 11.96 -3.97
CA CYS A 26 7.96 10.65 -3.98
C CYS A 26 8.98 9.52 -4.16
N PHE A 27 8.55 8.30 -3.89
CA PHE A 27 9.37 7.10 -3.96
C PHE A 27 8.65 6.00 -4.75
N ALA A 28 9.45 5.20 -5.48
CA ALA A 28 9.00 4.02 -6.21
C ALA A 28 9.83 2.81 -5.77
N ALA A 29 9.17 1.82 -5.21
CA ALA A 29 9.75 0.53 -4.85
C ALA A 29 9.65 -0.40 -6.05
N ARG A 30 10.77 -0.91 -6.54
CA ARG A 30 10.88 -1.71 -7.77
C ARG A 30 11.68 -2.99 -7.57
N GLY A 31 11.56 -3.92 -8.50
CA GLY A 31 12.43 -5.09 -8.57
C GLY A 31 13.92 -4.76 -8.65
N SER A 32 14.28 -3.63 -9.25
CA SER A 32 15.66 -3.14 -9.34
C SER A 32 16.11 -2.30 -8.13
N GLY A 33 15.23 -1.95 -7.19
CA GLY A 33 15.56 -1.18 -6.00
C GLY A 33 14.55 -0.11 -5.62
N LEU A 34 14.95 0.81 -4.76
CA LEU A 34 14.16 1.99 -4.42
C LEU A 34 14.62 3.20 -5.22
N TYR A 35 13.67 3.92 -5.78
CA TYR A 35 13.91 5.15 -6.53
C TYR A 35 13.20 6.32 -5.86
N ARG A 36 13.81 7.49 -5.96
CA ARG A 36 13.30 8.75 -5.41
C ARG A 36 13.19 9.79 -6.52
N SER A 37 12.13 10.56 -6.49
CA SER A 37 11.91 11.75 -7.30
C SER A 37 11.78 12.99 -6.40
N GLU A 38 12.22 14.15 -6.91
CA GLU A 38 12.06 15.47 -6.29
C GLU A 38 11.30 16.46 -7.18
N ASP A 39 10.86 16.00 -8.35
CA ASP A 39 10.21 16.82 -9.37
C ASP A 39 8.78 16.35 -9.71
N GLY A 40 8.17 15.63 -8.76
CA GLY A 40 6.80 15.15 -8.91
C GLY A 40 6.66 13.89 -9.74
N GLY A 41 7.73 13.09 -9.87
CA GLY A 41 7.73 11.83 -10.59
C GLY A 41 8.16 11.94 -12.06
N GLU A 42 8.72 13.09 -12.49
CA GLU A 42 9.24 13.27 -13.84
C GLU A 42 10.58 12.56 -14.03
N THR A 43 11.47 12.68 -13.03
CA THR A 43 12.75 11.97 -13.03
C THR A 43 12.94 11.14 -11.77
N TRP A 44 13.62 10.01 -11.91
CA TRP A 44 13.82 9.05 -10.84
C TRP A 44 15.32 8.72 -10.68
N LEU A 45 15.83 8.84 -9.45
CA LEU A 45 17.20 8.50 -9.09
C LEU A 45 17.19 7.36 -8.07
N SER A 46 18.18 6.48 -8.11
CA SER A 46 18.35 5.45 -7.09
C SER A 46 18.48 6.09 -5.71
N ALA A 47 17.61 5.70 -4.78
CA ALA A 47 17.65 6.15 -3.39
C ALA A 47 18.75 5.44 -2.57
N TYR A 48 19.29 4.32 -3.09
CA TYR A 48 20.32 3.53 -2.43
C TYR A 48 21.75 3.91 -2.83
N GLY A 49 21.93 5.08 -3.45
CA GLY A 49 23.25 5.51 -3.92
C GLY A 49 24.35 5.65 -2.86
N THR A 50 23.98 5.69 -1.58
CA THR A 50 24.92 5.72 -0.44
C THR A 50 25.19 4.33 0.15
N LEU A 51 24.46 3.31 -0.28
CA LEU A 51 24.69 1.92 0.12
C LEU A 51 25.68 1.29 -0.85
N ASP A 52 26.69 0.59 -0.32
CA ASP A 52 27.66 -0.17 -1.11
C ASP A 52 27.05 -1.54 -1.47
N LEU A 53 26.17 -1.54 -2.45
CA LEU A 53 25.43 -2.74 -2.88
C LEU A 53 26.18 -3.41 -4.05
N GLU A 54 26.52 -4.69 -3.90
CA GLU A 54 27.13 -5.50 -4.97
C GLU A 54 26.13 -5.84 -6.10
N ALA A 55 24.83 -5.82 -5.81
CA ALA A 55 23.74 -6.12 -6.75
C ALA A 55 22.51 -5.26 -6.43
N PRO A 56 21.54 -5.11 -7.38
CA PRO A 56 20.27 -4.48 -7.11
C PRO A 56 19.57 -5.13 -5.92
N LEU A 57 19.03 -4.31 -5.01
CA LEU A 57 18.26 -4.77 -3.85
C LEU A 57 16.76 -4.60 -4.13
N PRO A 58 16.03 -5.67 -4.51
CA PRO A 58 14.60 -5.58 -4.77
C PRO A 58 13.88 -4.95 -3.59
N THR A 59 13.01 -3.98 -3.88
CA THR A 59 12.23 -3.28 -2.87
C THR A 59 10.75 -3.45 -3.21
N MET A 60 9.98 -4.05 -2.31
CA MET A 60 8.59 -4.43 -2.58
C MET A 60 7.60 -3.51 -1.89
N ALA A 61 8.01 -2.82 -0.83
CA ALA A 61 7.18 -1.91 -0.08
C ALA A 61 7.90 -0.61 0.23
N VAL A 62 7.18 0.50 0.27
CA VAL A 62 7.69 1.80 0.70
C VAL A 62 6.62 2.55 1.47
N ALA A 63 6.98 3.12 2.61
CA ALA A 63 6.09 3.93 3.43
C ALA A 63 6.79 5.20 3.92
N ILE A 64 6.04 6.30 3.96
CA ILE A 64 6.52 7.62 4.39
C ILE A 64 5.81 8.00 5.67
N SER A 65 6.54 8.63 6.60
CA SER A 65 5.96 9.21 7.81
C SER A 65 4.85 10.20 7.49
N PRO A 66 3.71 10.16 8.19
CA PRO A 66 2.70 11.22 8.09
C PRO A 66 3.22 12.63 8.42
N ASP A 67 4.30 12.72 9.20
CA ASP A 67 4.97 13.97 9.58
C ASP A 67 6.31 14.18 8.85
N PHE A 68 6.42 13.63 7.63
CA PHE A 68 7.64 13.67 6.81
C PHE A 68 8.23 15.08 6.64
N ALA A 69 7.40 16.11 6.59
CA ALA A 69 7.87 17.48 6.49
C ALA A 69 8.81 17.85 7.67
N SER A 70 8.59 17.27 8.85
CA SER A 70 9.35 17.51 10.06
C SER A 70 10.41 16.45 10.33
N ASP A 71 10.06 15.16 10.18
CA ASP A 71 10.91 14.04 10.60
C ASP A 71 11.71 13.39 9.48
N ARG A 72 11.36 13.69 8.21
CA ARG A 72 12.02 13.18 7.00
C ARG A 72 12.14 11.66 6.93
N THR A 73 11.24 10.95 7.61
CA THR A 73 11.32 9.50 7.77
C THR A 73 10.68 8.73 6.62
N VAL A 74 11.42 7.76 6.09
CA VAL A 74 10.99 6.82 5.05
C VAL A 74 11.38 5.41 5.44
N PHE A 75 10.55 4.44 5.10
CA PHE A 75 10.80 3.01 5.27
C PHE A 75 10.69 2.30 3.94
N ALA A 76 11.56 1.33 3.71
CA ALA A 76 11.55 0.48 2.53
C ALA A 76 11.68 -0.99 2.94
N GLY A 77 10.81 -1.82 2.40
CA GLY A 77 10.77 -3.27 2.64
C GLY A 77 11.50 -4.03 1.55
N ALA A 78 12.49 -4.82 1.94
CA ALA A 78 13.28 -5.65 1.05
C ALA A 78 13.32 -7.11 1.53
N PRO A 79 13.75 -8.06 0.70
CA PRO A 79 14.06 -9.41 1.18
C PRO A 79 15.10 -9.35 2.30
N GLY A 80 14.76 -9.88 3.46
CA GLY A 80 15.67 -9.95 4.60
C GLY A 80 15.53 -8.85 5.63
N GLY A 81 14.80 -7.76 5.36
CA GLY A 81 14.67 -6.70 6.34
C GLY A 81 14.02 -5.42 5.86
N ILE A 82 14.16 -4.43 6.69
CA ILE A 82 13.64 -3.08 6.44
C ILE A 82 14.79 -2.10 6.44
N LEU A 83 14.79 -1.23 5.45
CA LEU A 83 15.64 -0.06 5.41
C LEU A 83 14.85 1.14 5.92
N ARG A 84 15.50 1.97 6.72
CA ARG A 84 14.89 3.20 7.24
C ARG A 84 15.82 4.39 7.00
N SER A 85 15.24 5.51 6.64
CA SER A 85 15.90 6.79 6.48
C SER A 85 15.24 7.84 7.37
N PHE A 86 16.03 8.73 7.95
CA PHE A 86 15.58 9.87 8.75
C PHE A 86 15.98 11.22 8.12
N ASP A 87 16.46 11.20 6.88
CA ASP A 87 16.91 12.38 6.14
C ASP A 87 16.29 12.51 4.74
N GLY A 88 15.12 11.87 4.57
CA GLY A 88 14.35 11.94 3.33
C GLY A 88 14.84 11.00 2.25
N GLY A 89 15.47 9.88 2.61
CA GLY A 89 15.93 8.87 1.67
C GLY A 89 17.34 9.10 1.13
N ASN A 90 18.14 9.97 1.77
CA ASN A 90 19.54 10.19 1.34
C ASN A 90 20.50 9.17 1.96
N ASN A 91 20.27 8.81 3.22
CA ASN A 91 21.03 7.76 3.91
C ASN A 91 20.07 6.74 4.53
N TRP A 92 20.54 5.50 4.64
CA TRP A 92 19.72 4.37 5.07
C TRP A 92 20.41 3.53 6.14
N ASP A 93 19.65 3.21 7.19
CA ASP A 93 19.98 2.19 8.17
C ASP A 93 19.28 0.89 7.78
N VAL A 94 20.02 -0.21 7.75
CA VAL A 94 19.45 -1.55 7.53
C VAL A 94 19.09 -2.15 8.87
N VAL A 95 17.83 -2.60 9.01
CA VAL A 95 17.33 -3.31 10.19
C VAL A 95 17.04 -4.75 9.80
N GLU A 96 17.90 -5.65 10.29
CA GLU A 96 17.77 -7.08 10.04
C GLU A 96 16.67 -7.70 10.91
N PHE A 97 16.01 -8.68 10.35
CA PHE A 97 15.04 -9.52 11.07
C PHE A 97 15.74 -10.80 11.58
N PRO A 98 15.14 -11.49 12.58
CA PRO A 98 15.61 -12.80 13.01
C PRO A 98 15.67 -13.79 11.84
N SER A 99 16.65 -14.69 11.84
CA SER A 99 16.79 -15.72 10.80
C SER A 99 15.77 -16.87 10.98
N PRO A 100 15.12 -17.35 9.90
CA PRO A 100 15.25 -16.88 8.52
C PRO A 100 14.58 -15.51 8.34
N PRO A 101 15.22 -14.60 7.58
CA PRO A 101 14.66 -13.27 7.38
C PRO A 101 13.47 -13.29 6.41
N PRO A 102 12.36 -12.60 6.75
CA PRO A 102 11.16 -12.57 5.93
C PRO A 102 11.33 -11.75 4.64
N VAL A 103 10.45 -11.96 3.68
CA VAL A 103 10.25 -11.07 2.54
C VAL A 103 9.15 -10.09 2.88
N ILE A 104 9.47 -8.80 2.90
CA ILE A 104 8.50 -7.76 3.24
C ILE A 104 7.61 -7.49 2.03
N SER A 105 6.30 -7.69 2.17
CA SER A 105 5.29 -7.48 1.11
C SER A 105 4.60 -6.13 1.21
N ASP A 106 4.38 -5.61 2.43
CA ASP A 106 3.68 -4.35 2.66
C ASP A 106 4.17 -3.66 3.93
N LEU A 107 4.02 -2.34 3.99
CA LEU A 107 4.39 -1.48 5.12
C LEU A 107 3.30 -0.46 5.41
N VAL A 108 2.84 -0.40 6.66
CA VAL A 108 1.95 0.66 7.12
C VAL A 108 2.52 1.38 8.33
N VAL A 109 2.38 2.71 8.31
CA VAL A 109 2.85 3.62 9.37
C VAL A 109 1.63 4.11 10.14
N SER A 110 1.72 4.15 11.46
CA SER A 110 0.66 4.72 12.30
C SER A 110 0.34 6.16 11.87
N PRO A 111 -0.94 6.56 11.76
CA PRO A 111 -1.29 7.97 11.56
C PRO A 111 -0.77 8.90 12.66
N ASN A 112 -0.43 8.36 13.83
CA ASN A 112 0.13 9.09 14.98
C ASN A 112 1.63 8.82 15.20
N TYR A 113 2.33 8.36 14.16
CA TYR A 113 3.73 7.89 14.19
C TYR A 113 4.69 8.85 14.90
N ALA A 114 4.53 10.15 14.72
CA ALA A 114 5.37 11.15 15.40
C ALA A 114 5.41 10.96 16.93
N ARG A 115 4.32 10.42 17.51
CA ARG A 115 4.15 10.22 18.98
C ARG A 115 4.37 8.77 19.39
N ASP A 116 3.83 7.81 18.64
CA ASP A 116 3.81 6.41 19.05
C ASP A 116 4.95 5.57 18.41
N GLY A 117 5.54 6.05 17.31
CA GLY A 117 6.61 5.36 16.60
C GLY A 117 6.22 3.98 16.07
N ILE A 118 4.90 3.72 15.88
CA ILE A 118 4.39 2.41 15.49
C ILE A 118 4.41 2.24 13.97
N LEU A 119 4.87 1.06 13.56
CA LEU A 119 4.82 0.56 12.19
C LEU A 119 4.45 -0.91 12.20
N LEU A 120 3.86 -1.37 11.10
CA LEU A 120 3.65 -2.79 10.85
C LEU A 120 4.21 -3.14 9.48
N ALA A 121 4.73 -4.36 9.38
CA ALA A 121 5.22 -4.96 8.15
C ALA A 121 4.47 -6.26 7.89
N GLY A 122 3.85 -6.36 6.73
CA GLY A 122 3.33 -7.61 6.17
C GLY A 122 4.45 -8.35 5.47
N THR A 123 4.38 -9.67 5.51
CA THR A 123 5.42 -10.53 4.94
C THR A 123 4.82 -11.65 4.10
N VAL A 124 5.62 -12.16 3.19
CA VAL A 124 5.32 -13.41 2.48
C VAL A 124 5.63 -14.57 3.42
N GLU A 125 4.61 -15.34 3.80
CA GLU A 125 4.67 -16.58 4.61
C GLU A 125 5.04 -16.45 6.10
N ASP A 126 5.40 -15.23 6.60
CA ASP A 126 5.79 -15.04 8.01
C ASP A 126 4.79 -14.17 8.80
N GLY A 127 3.70 -13.71 8.15
CA GLY A 127 2.61 -12.94 8.75
C GLY A 127 2.96 -11.47 8.98
N VAL A 128 2.56 -10.93 10.13
CA VAL A 128 2.68 -9.52 10.46
C VAL A 128 3.70 -9.30 11.56
N PHE A 129 4.61 -8.37 11.31
CA PHE A 129 5.55 -7.87 12.32
C PHE A 129 5.17 -6.44 12.73
N SER A 130 5.39 -6.11 14.00
CA SER A 130 5.16 -4.78 14.55
C SER A 130 6.43 -4.21 15.16
N SER A 131 6.63 -2.92 14.96
CA SER A 131 7.63 -2.11 15.65
C SER A 131 6.94 -0.97 16.40
N SER A 132 7.36 -0.70 17.63
CA SER A 132 6.92 0.44 18.45
C SER A 132 8.08 1.39 18.80
N ASN A 133 9.21 1.26 18.11
CA ASN A 133 10.41 2.06 18.34
C ASN A 133 11.00 2.60 17.04
N ARG A 134 10.13 3.09 16.16
CA ARG A 134 10.50 3.72 14.89
C ARG A 134 11.26 2.79 13.93
N GLY A 135 10.83 1.53 13.87
CA GLY A 135 11.42 0.52 12.99
C GLY A 135 12.76 -0.02 13.48
N GLY A 136 13.17 0.25 14.73
CA GLY A 136 14.47 -0.21 15.25
C GLY A 136 14.47 -1.66 15.73
N HIS A 137 13.31 -2.21 16.03
CA HIS A 137 13.14 -3.60 16.43
C HIS A 137 11.74 -4.09 16.02
N TRP A 138 11.64 -5.35 15.61
CA TRP A 138 10.42 -5.94 15.08
C TRP A 138 10.07 -7.22 15.81
N VAL A 139 8.78 -7.41 16.08
CA VAL A 139 8.23 -8.58 16.77
C VAL A 139 7.06 -9.11 15.96
N ALA A 140 7.05 -10.42 15.72
CA ALA A 140 5.93 -11.08 15.05
C ALA A 140 4.67 -11.07 15.93
N TRP A 141 3.55 -10.64 15.39
CA TRP A 141 2.25 -10.57 16.06
C TRP A 141 1.19 -11.32 15.25
N ASN A 142 1.26 -12.65 15.30
CA ASN A 142 0.45 -13.55 14.46
C ASN A 142 -0.61 -14.33 15.25
N PHE A 143 -0.88 -14.00 16.52
CA PHE A 143 -1.87 -14.74 17.29
C PHE A 143 -3.26 -14.63 16.65
N GLY A 144 -3.80 -15.77 16.17
CA GLY A 144 -5.07 -15.86 15.47
C GLY A 144 -5.03 -15.49 13.99
N LEU A 145 -3.88 -15.12 13.44
CA LEU A 145 -3.67 -14.99 12.00
C LEU A 145 -3.36 -16.39 11.44
N LEU A 146 -4.35 -16.99 10.80
CA LEU A 146 -4.28 -18.39 10.35
C LEU A 146 -3.59 -18.55 9.00
N ASP A 147 -3.50 -17.46 8.24
CA ASP A 147 -2.79 -17.39 6.97
C ASP A 147 -1.73 -16.30 7.07
N LEU A 148 -0.47 -16.70 6.87
CA LEU A 148 0.69 -15.84 7.09
C LEU A 148 1.19 -15.15 5.82
N ASN A 149 0.58 -15.43 4.65
CA ASN A 149 0.92 -14.73 3.41
C ASN A 149 0.16 -13.39 3.36
N THR A 150 0.75 -12.34 3.93
CA THR A 150 0.17 -11.01 3.93
C THR A 150 0.38 -10.33 2.59
N ILE A 151 -0.71 -9.98 1.90
CA ILE A 151 -0.69 -9.31 0.59
C ILE A 151 -0.80 -7.79 0.76
N CYS A 152 -1.74 -7.34 1.59
CA CYS A 152 -1.99 -5.92 1.83
C CYS A 152 -2.46 -5.67 3.26
N MET A 153 -2.24 -4.45 3.73
CA MET A 153 -2.67 -4.01 5.06
C MET A 153 -3.36 -2.65 5.00
N ALA A 154 -4.31 -2.43 5.91
CA ALA A 154 -4.94 -1.13 6.10
C ALA A 154 -5.06 -0.81 7.59
N ILE A 155 -4.64 0.40 7.96
CA ILE A 155 -4.66 0.91 9.33
C ILE A 155 -5.77 1.93 9.50
N SER A 156 -6.46 1.89 10.64
CA SER A 156 -7.49 2.88 10.95
C SER A 156 -6.92 4.30 11.01
N PRO A 157 -7.58 5.31 10.43
CA PRO A 157 -7.19 6.71 10.62
C PRO A 157 -7.21 7.16 12.09
N ASP A 158 -8.01 6.53 12.97
CA ASP A 158 -8.06 6.79 14.41
C ASP A 158 -7.34 5.69 15.23
N PHE A 159 -6.32 5.05 14.63
CA PHE A 159 -5.60 3.90 15.19
C PHE A 159 -5.11 4.14 16.63
N ALA A 160 -4.70 5.35 16.96
CA ALA A 160 -4.27 5.70 18.31
C ALA A 160 -5.37 5.49 19.39
N ARG A 161 -6.65 5.36 18.98
CA ARG A 161 -7.78 5.15 19.89
C ARG A 161 -8.44 3.79 19.72
N ASP A 162 -8.61 3.34 18.47
CA ASP A 162 -9.36 2.12 18.16
C ASP A 162 -8.46 0.91 17.90
N GLU A 163 -7.16 1.12 17.78
CA GLU A 163 -6.14 0.10 17.53
C GLU A 163 -6.53 -0.87 16.40
N THR A 164 -7.33 -0.39 15.41
CA THR A 164 -7.91 -1.25 14.37
C THR A 164 -7.00 -1.35 13.15
N LEU A 165 -6.83 -2.58 12.69
CA LEU A 165 -6.06 -2.97 11.50
C LEU A 165 -6.81 -4.05 10.73
N PHE A 166 -6.61 -4.08 9.43
CA PHE A 166 -7.01 -5.18 8.56
C PHE A 166 -5.82 -5.67 7.74
N VAL A 167 -5.79 -6.96 7.48
CA VAL A 167 -4.85 -7.60 6.55
C VAL A 167 -5.62 -8.42 5.54
N GLY A 168 -5.26 -8.28 4.27
CA GLY A 168 -5.68 -9.14 3.18
C GLY A 168 -4.62 -10.21 2.95
N VAL A 169 -5.05 -11.44 2.86
CA VAL A 169 -4.22 -12.64 2.71
C VAL A 169 -4.76 -13.53 1.60
N ASP A 170 -4.10 -14.64 1.30
CA ASP A 170 -4.55 -15.59 0.27
C ASP A 170 -5.92 -16.19 0.60
N SER A 171 -6.24 -16.41 1.87
CA SER A 171 -7.51 -17.03 2.30
C SER A 171 -8.63 -16.04 2.61
N GLY A 172 -8.39 -14.72 2.62
CA GLY A 172 -9.42 -13.73 2.90
C GLY A 172 -8.93 -12.49 3.64
N ILE A 173 -9.68 -12.07 4.67
CA ILE A 173 -9.40 -10.85 5.45
C ILE A 173 -9.34 -11.20 6.94
N PHE A 174 -8.33 -10.68 7.64
CA PHE A 174 -8.28 -10.71 9.10
C PHE A 174 -8.31 -9.27 9.66
N ARG A 175 -8.89 -9.14 10.83
CA ARG A 175 -9.01 -7.89 11.57
C ARG A 175 -8.38 -8.01 12.95
N SER A 176 -7.62 -6.99 13.33
CA SER A 176 -7.20 -6.74 14.71
C SER A 176 -7.90 -5.47 15.26
N THR A 177 -8.22 -5.47 16.55
CA THR A 177 -8.71 -4.30 17.30
C THR A 177 -7.89 -4.07 18.57
N ASN A 178 -6.65 -4.53 18.57
CA ASN A 178 -5.70 -4.37 19.65
C ASN A 178 -4.27 -4.13 19.14
N GLY A 179 -4.16 -3.38 18.05
CA GLY A 179 -2.89 -2.94 17.50
C GLY A 179 -2.10 -4.02 16.77
N GLY A 180 -2.75 -5.12 16.34
CA GLY A 180 -2.09 -6.24 15.66
C GLY A 180 -1.70 -7.40 16.59
N ARG A 181 -1.90 -7.29 17.92
CA ARG A 181 -1.51 -8.34 18.88
C ARG A 181 -2.32 -9.62 18.74
N ALA A 182 -3.56 -9.51 18.23
CA ALA A 182 -4.41 -10.66 17.94
C ALA A 182 -5.31 -10.37 16.75
N TRP A 183 -5.55 -11.40 15.96
CA TRP A 183 -6.31 -11.34 14.72
C TRP A 183 -7.54 -12.23 14.78
N ARG A 184 -8.57 -11.83 14.08
CA ARG A 184 -9.78 -12.62 13.87
C ARG A 184 -10.15 -12.54 12.39
N GLU A 185 -10.52 -13.68 11.85
CA GLU A 185 -11.06 -13.75 10.50
C GLU A 185 -12.33 -12.89 10.39
N VAL A 186 -12.43 -12.19 9.27
CA VAL A 186 -13.61 -11.41 8.88
C VAL A 186 -14.53 -12.34 8.09
N ASP A 187 -15.84 -12.22 8.27
CA ASP A 187 -16.82 -12.95 7.47
C ASP A 187 -16.84 -12.42 6.02
N PHE A 188 -15.82 -12.79 5.29
CA PHE A 188 -15.61 -12.52 3.87
C PHE A 188 -15.51 -13.87 3.16
N SER A 189 -16.37 -14.12 2.15
CA SER A 189 -16.44 -15.44 1.53
C SER A 189 -15.06 -15.89 1.02
N PRO A 190 -14.59 -17.09 1.38
CA PRO A 190 -13.29 -17.61 0.89
C PRO A 190 -13.21 -17.69 -0.63
N ASP A 191 -14.35 -17.86 -1.32
CA ASP A 191 -14.42 -17.89 -2.79
C ASP A 191 -14.02 -16.54 -3.42
N LEU A 192 -13.94 -15.45 -2.61
CA LEU A 192 -13.58 -14.11 -3.05
C LEU A 192 -12.08 -13.79 -2.89
N ALA A 193 -11.34 -14.64 -2.20
CA ALA A 193 -9.90 -14.50 -1.99
C ALA A 193 -9.11 -14.92 -3.25
N PRO A 194 -7.82 -14.52 -3.42
CA PRO A 194 -7.03 -13.62 -2.55
C PRO A 194 -7.53 -12.17 -2.52
N VAL A 195 -7.19 -11.45 -1.43
CA VAL A 195 -7.49 -10.03 -1.27
C VAL A 195 -6.23 -9.21 -1.57
N LEU A 196 -6.25 -8.50 -2.70
CA LEU A 196 -5.09 -7.77 -3.21
C LEU A 196 -4.96 -6.35 -2.65
N SER A 197 -6.10 -5.73 -2.30
CA SER A 197 -6.10 -4.35 -1.82
C SER A 197 -7.19 -4.09 -0.78
N LEU A 198 -6.87 -3.24 0.18
CA LEU A 198 -7.78 -2.79 1.24
C LEU A 198 -7.72 -1.27 1.38
N ALA A 199 -8.87 -0.63 1.57
CA ALA A 199 -8.93 0.79 1.86
C ALA A 199 -9.98 1.08 2.95
N LEU A 200 -9.59 1.84 3.98
CA LEU A 200 -10.50 2.31 5.02
C LEU A 200 -10.93 3.75 4.72
N SER A 201 -12.21 4.05 4.97
CA SER A 201 -12.70 5.42 4.95
C SER A 201 -11.85 6.32 5.86
N PRO A 202 -11.49 7.55 5.46
CA PRO A 202 -10.90 8.53 6.37
C PRO A 202 -11.77 8.80 7.61
N ALA A 203 -13.07 8.54 7.52
CA ALA A 203 -14.04 8.63 8.62
C ALA A 203 -14.37 7.27 9.26
N TYR A 204 -13.56 6.22 9.05
CA TYR A 204 -13.83 4.83 9.45
C TYR A 204 -14.27 4.66 10.91
N ALA A 205 -13.70 5.42 11.83
CA ALA A 205 -14.09 5.37 13.24
C ALA A 205 -15.59 5.70 13.44
N LYS A 206 -16.18 6.52 12.55
CA LYS A 206 -17.59 6.95 12.58
C LYS A 206 -18.48 6.09 11.70
N ASP A 207 -18.08 5.88 10.44
CA ASP A 207 -18.92 5.26 9.41
C ASP A 207 -18.70 3.74 9.25
N GLY A 208 -17.58 3.21 9.77
CA GLY A 208 -17.24 1.80 9.67
C GLY A 208 -17.03 1.30 8.24
N THR A 209 -16.79 2.22 7.30
CA THR A 209 -16.70 1.88 5.87
C THR A 209 -15.29 1.42 5.51
N LEU A 210 -15.21 0.29 4.81
CA LEU A 210 -13.97 -0.23 4.20
C LEU A 210 -14.29 -0.90 2.87
N PHE A 211 -13.25 -1.01 2.05
CA PHE A 211 -13.29 -1.62 0.73
C PHE A 211 -12.25 -2.72 0.63
N ALA A 212 -12.58 -3.77 -0.13
CA ALA A 212 -11.70 -4.89 -0.42
C ALA A 212 -11.68 -5.16 -1.93
N GLY A 213 -10.51 -5.17 -2.52
CA GLY A 213 -10.28 -5.56 -3.89
C GLY A 213 -9.72 -6.98 -3.93
N THR A 214 -10.29 -7.82 -4.78
CA THR A 214 -9.94 -9.24 -4.91
C THR A 214 -9.18 -9.49 -6.20
N GLU A 215 -8.54 -10.66 -6.30
CA GLU A 215 -7.81 -11.06 -7.49
C GLU A 215 -8.72 -11.31 -8.71
N SER A 216 -9.91 -11.90 -8.49
CA SER A 216 -10.74 -12.38 -9.62
C SER A 216 -12.23 -12.06 -9.48
N HIS A 217 -12.67 -11.43 -8.39
CA HIS A 217 -14.08 -11.18 -8.11
C HIS A 217 -14.44 -9.70 -7.98
N GLY A 218 -13.47 -8.80 -8.25
CA GLY A 218 -13.67 -7.35 -8.29
C GLY A 218 -13.67 -6.69 -6.92
N LEU A 219 -14.51 -5.66 -6.75
CA LEU A 219 -14.53 -4.74 -5.62
C LEU A 219 -15.70 -4.99 -4.68
N TYR A 220 -15.43 -4.97 -3.37
CA TYR A 220 -16.43 -5.11 -2.31
C TYR A 220 -16.37 -3.93 -1.35
N ARG A 221 -17.51 -3.54 -0.80
CA ARG A 221 -17.66 -2.53 0.25
C ARG A 221 -18.37 -3.12 1.46
N SER A 222 -17.86 -2.81 2.65
CA SER A 222 -18.56 -2.95 3.92
C SER A 222 -18.85 -1.57 4.51
N GLY A 223 -20.01 -1.37 5.12
CA GLY A 223 -20.36 -0.18 5.89
C GLY A 223 -20.55 -0.48 7.37
N ASP A 224 -20.14 -1.65 7.85
CA ASP A 224 -20.38 -2.15 9.21
C ASP A 224 -19.13 -2.81 9.82
N ARG A 225 -17.96 -2.29 9.45
CA ARG A 225 -16.65 -2.75 9.95
C ARG A 225 -16.28 -4.16 9.54
N GLY A 226 -16.69 -4.58 8.33
CA GLY A 226 -16.37 -5.88 7.76
C GLY A 226 -17.32 -7.00 8.16
N ARG A 227 -18.51 -6.71 8.72
CA ARG A 227 -19.48 -7.75 9.09
C ARG A 227 -20.30 -8.23 7.88
N THR A 228 -20.63 -7.30 6.99
CA THR A 228 -21.32 -7.63 5.74
C THR A 228 -20.65 -6.92 4.56
N TRP A 229 -20.75 -7.52 3.38
CA TRP A 229 -20.08 -7.05 2.18
C TRP A 229 -21.04 -6.95 1.00
N THR A 230 -20.93 -5.89 0.24
CA THR A 230 -21.69 -5.64 -0.98
C THR A 230 -20.73 -5.45 -2.14
N ARG A 231 -20.92 -6.19 -3.23
CA ARG A 231 -20.14 -6.04 -4.46
C ARG A 231 -20.48 -4.72 -5.14
N LEU A 232 -19.45 -4.02 -5.62
CA LEU A 232 -19.59 -2.78 -6.38
C LEU A 232 -19.14 -2.98 -7.82
N GLY A 233 -19.73 -2.20 -8.75
CA GLY A 233 -19.27 -2.15 -10.13
C GLY A 233 -19.30 -3.49 -10.87
N GLU A 234 -20.21 -4.41 -10.54
CA GLU A 234 -20.24 -5.81 -11.05
C GLU A 234 -20.11 -5.94 -12.58
N LYS A 235 -20.57 -4.92 -13.32
CA LYS A 235 -20.50 -4.92 -14.79
C LYS A 235 -19.13 -4.47 -15.31
N GLN A 236 -18.47 -3.58 -14.62
CA GLN A 236 -17.21 -2.93 -15.03
C GLN A 236 -15.98 -3.50 -14.32
N ILE A 237 -16.13 -3.88 -13.03
CA ILE A 237 -15.03 -4.38 -12.17
C ILE A 237 -15.19 -5.89 -12.02
N ARG A 238 -14.52 -6.66 -12.88
CA ARG A 238 -14.66 -8.13 -12.91
C ARG A 238 -13.36 -8.85 -12.60
N ASP A 239 -12.24 -8.16 -12.80
CA ASP A 239 -10.88 -8.68 -12.70
C ASP A 239 -10.20 -8.20 -11.41
N ALA A 240 -8.90 -8.43 -11.32
CA ALA A 240 -8.04 -8.03 -10.22
C ALA A 240 -8.18 -6.53 -9.91
N VAL A 241 -8.37 -6.22 -8.63
CA VAL A 241 -8.37 -4.85 -8.10
C VAL A 241 -7.07 -4.63 -7.33
N ASN A 242 -6.07 -4.10 -8.03
CA ASN A 242 -4.70 -3.97 -7.53
C ASN A 242 -4.56 -2.85 -6.48
N ALA A 243 -5.35 -1.79 -6.58
CA ALA A 243 -5.37 -0.71 -5.59
C ALA A 243 -6.72 -0.01 -5.52
N ILE A 244 -7.02 0.57 -4.35
CA ILE A 244 -8.23 1.34 -4.07
C ILE A 244 -7.79 2.62 -3.38
N LEU A 245 -8.16 3.78 -3.94
CA LEU A 245 -7.97 5.08 -3.30
C LEU A 245 -9.32 5.75 -3.06
N LEU A 246 -9.44 6.40 -1.92
CA LEU A 246 -10.61 7.18 -1.54
C LEU A 246 -10.26 8.67 -1.51
N SER A 247 -11.25 9.53 -1.74
CA SER A 247 -11.09 10.94 -1.43
C SER A 247 -10.66 11.13 0.02
N PRO A 248 -9.72 12.02 0.34
CA PRO A 248 -9.41 12.37 1.73
C PRO A 248 -10.62 12.90 2.53
N GLU A 249 -11.64 13.40 1.83
CA GLU A 249 -12.89 13.90 2.40
C GLU A 249 -14.04 12.87 2.32
N PHE A 250 -13.73 11.58 2.05
CA PHE A 250 -14.75 10.52 2.03
C PHE A 250 -15.34 10.35 3.46
N PRO A 251 -16.69 10.21 3.63
CA PRO A 251 -17.72 9.99 2.61
C PRO A 251 -18.37 11.29 2.07
N GLU A 252 -18.01 12.48 2.56
CA GLU A 252 -18.60 13.76 2.10
C GLU A 252 -18.36 13.98 0.61
N LYS A 253 -17.14 13.72 0.13
CA LYS A 253 -16.80 13.52 -1.28
C LYS A 253 -16.66 12.03 -1.52
N ALA A 254 -17.67 11.44 -2.12
CA ALA A 254 -17.77 9.98 -2.26
C ALA A 254 -16.93 9.43 -3.43
N ASP A 255 -15.75 10.02 -3.67
CA ASP A 255 -14.88 9.65 -4.77
C ASP A 255 -14.06 8.40 -4.44
N ILE A 256 -14.03 7.46 -5.37
CA ILE A 256 -13.31 6.20 -5.29
C ILE A 256 -12.57 5.99 -6.60
N LEU A 257 -11.25 5.82 -6.55
CA LEU A 257 -10.43 5.38 -7.68
C LEU A 257 -10.03 3.92 -7.48
N VAL A 258 -10.18 3.12 -8.53
CA VAL A 258 -9.81 1.70 -8.55
C VAL A 258 -8.81 1.45 -9.67
N VAL A 259 -7.73 0.76 -9.34
CA VAL A 259 -6.71 0.31 -10.29
C VAL A 259 -6.98 -1.14 -10.66
N LEU A 260 -7.19 -1.38 -11.93
CA LEU A 260 -7.27 -2.70 -12.54
C LEU A 260 -5.96 -3.00 -13.26
N GLY A 261 -5.74 -4.26 -13.64
CA GLY A 261 -4.54 -4.64 -14.38
C GLY A 261 -4.34 -3.87 -15.71
N ASN A 262 -5.40 -3.35 -16.29
CA ASN A 262 -5.40 -2.73 -17.62
C ASN A 262 -5.97 -1.29 -17.65
N GLY A 263 -6.32 -0.71 -16.50
CA GLY A 263 -6.91 0.63 -16.48
C GLY A 263 -7.33 1.12 -15.11
N LEU A 264 -7.86 2.33 -15.11
CA LEU A 264 -8.37 3.01 -13.92
C LEU A 264 -9.88 3.19 -14.05
N LEU A 265 -10.62 2.97 -12.98
CA LEU A 265 -12.03 3.31 -12.88
C LEU A 265 -12.25 4.29 -11.74
N LEU A 266 -13.09 5.28 -11.98
CA LEU A 266 -13.43 6.34 -11.05
C LEU A 266 -14.92 6.38 -10.80
N SER A 267 -15.30 6.39 -9.53
CA SER A 267 -16.66 6.68 -9.08
C SER A 267 -16.69 8.01 -8.34
N ARG A 268 -17.74 8.82 -8.56
CA ARG A 268 -17.99 10.09 -7.86
C ARG A 268 -19.19 10.01 -6.91
N ASP A 269 -19.80 8.84 -6.79
CA ASP A 269 -21.07 8.61 -6.08
C ASP A 269 -21.02 7.43 -5.11
N GLY A 270 -19.81 7.11 -4.60
CA GLY A 270 -19.62 6.06 -3.61
C GLY A 270 -19.72 4.65 -4.17
N GLY A 271 -19.44 4.48 -5.47
CA GLY A 271 -19.43 3.19 -6.14
C GLY A 271 -20.75 2.80 -6.82
N GLN A 272 -21.70 3.75 -6.97
CA GLN A 272 -22.98 3.47 -7.65
C GLN A 272 -22.80 3.50 -9.19
N SER A 273 -21.95 4.41 -9.70
CA SER A 273 -21.57 4.45 -11.10
C SER A 273 -20.06 4.58 -11.26
N TRP A 274 -19.55 4.16 -12.42
CA TRP A 274 -18.14 4.10 -12.73
C TRP A 274 -17.87 4.63 -14.13
N ALA A 275 -16.80 5.43 -14.24
CA ALA A 275 -16.27 5.94 -15.49
C ALA A 275 -14.79 5.58 -15.61
N GLU A 276 -14.27 5.54 -16.84
CA GLU A 276 -12.83 5.38 -17.07
C GLU A 276 -12.07 6.58 -16.49
N GLY A 277 -11.07 6.28 -15.64
CA GLY A 277 -10.12 7.24 -15.12
C GLY A 277 -8.94 7.40 -16.07
N GLY A 278 -8.29 8.60 -16.06
CA GLY A 278 -7.14 8.85 -16.94
C GLY A 278 -7.50 8.84 -18.42
N SER A 279 -8.68 9.39 -18.79
CA SER A 279 -9.17 9.39 -20.16
C SER A 279 -8.14 9.98 -21.13
N GLY A 280 -7.78 9.21 -22.17
CA GLY A 280 -6.80 9.56 -23.17
C GLY A 280 -5.37 9.07 -22.91
N VAL A 281 -5.13 8.38 -21.81
CA VAL A 281 -3.84 7.72 -21.53
C VAL A 281 -3.91 6.27 -21.97
N GLU A 282 -3.06 5.90 -22.93
CA GLU A 282 -2.84 4.49 -23.27
C GLU A 282 -1.77 3.94 -22.31
N PHE A 283 -2.15 2.98 -21.49
CA PHE A 283 -1.21 2.27 -20.63
C PHE A 283 -0.50 1.21 -21.47
N GLY A 284 0.77 1.45 -21.78
CA GLY A 284 1.58 0.54 -22.61
C GLY A 284 1.94 -0.78 -21.88
N ALA A 285 1.78 -0.82 -20.56
CA ALA A 285 2.01 -1.98 -19.69
C ALA A 285 0.88 -2.11 -18.66
N GLY A 286 0.80 -3.27 -18.02
CA GLY A 286 -0.16 -3.47 -16.92
C GLY A 286 0.10 -2.56 -15.73
N LEU A 287 -0.97 -2.19 -15.02
CA LEU A 287 -0.91 -1.32 -13.84
C LEU A 287 -0.74 -2.16 -12.58
N SER A 288 0.18 -1.77 -11.71
CA SER A 288 0.48 -2.49 -10.45
C SER A 288 0.01 -1.75 -9.22
N CYS A 289 0.29 -0.45 -9.13
CA CYS A 289 -0.01 0.36 -7.95
C CYS A 289 -0.32 1.82 -8.34
N VAL A 290 -0.81 2.60 -7.37
CA VAL A 290 -1.11 4.03 -7.58
C VAL A 290 -0.94 4.80 -6.27
N VAL A 291 -0.54 6.05 -6.39
CA VAL A 291 -0.67 7.03 -5.31
C VAL A 291 -1.29 8.33 -5.85
N ALA A 292 -2.17 8.92 -5.06
CA ALA A 292 -2.83 10.20 -5.35
C ALA A 292 -2.36 11.26 -4.34
N PRO A 293 -1.22 11.91 -4.58
CA PRO A 293 -0.61 12.81 -3.60
C PRO A 293 -1.46 14.03 -3.26
N GLN A 294 -2.39 14.37 -4.14
CA GLN A 294 -3.26 15.55 -4.04
C GLN A 294 -4.74 15.15 -4.01
N GLY A 295 -5.04 13.87 -3.75
CA GLY A 295 -6.39 13.33 -3.80
C GLY A 295 -6.79 12.77 -5.17
N VAL A 296 -8.07 12.43 -5.31
CA VAL A 296 -8.63 11.80 -6.52
C VAL A 296 -9.58 12.73 -7.29
N GLU A 297 -9.44 14.05 -7.12
CA GLU A 297 -10.17 15.05 -7.87
C GLU A 297 -9.81 15.01 -9.36
N PRO A 298 -10.67 15.57 -10.27
CA PRO A 298 -10.47 15.46 -11.71
C PRO A 298 -9.14 16.00 -12.23
N ASP A 299 -8.60 17.03 -11.58
CA ASP A 299 -7.35 17.69 -11.97
C ASP A 299 -6.15 17.32 -11.07
N ALA A 300 -6.35 16.38 -10.15
CA ALA A 300 -5.30 15.94 -9.25
C ALA A 300 -4.33 14.98 -9.98
N SER A 301 -3.03 15.21 -9.85
CA SER A 301 -2.02 14.32 -10.42
C SER A 301 -2.02 12.98 -9.72
N LEU A 302 -2.02 11.91 -10.50
CA LEU A 302 -1.81 10.54 -10.04
C LEU A 302 -0.43 10.06 -10.49
N LEU A 303 0.24 9.28 -9.65
CA LEU A 303 1.41 8.50 -10.03
C LEU A 303 1.00 7.03 -10.07
N VAL A 304 1.17 6.42 -11.23
CA VAL A 304 0.75 5.03 -11.51
C VAL A 304 1.98 4.19 -11.81
N GLY A 305 2.18 3.14 -11.04
CA GLY A 305 3.24 2.16 -11.23
C GLY A 305 2.84 1.10 -12.26
N LEU A 306 3.81 0.66 -13.04
CA LEU A 306 3.65 -0.31 -14.11
C LEU A 306 4.40 -1.60 -13.82
N ILE A 307 3.95 -2.68 -14.45
CA ILE A 307 4.59 -4.01 -14.34
C ILE A 307 5.94 -4.10 -15.07
N ASP A 308 6.30 -3.11 -15.87
CA ASP A 308 7.62 -3.00 -16.55
C ASP A 308 8.59 -2.07 -15.80
N GLY A 309 8.24 -1.62 -14.59
CA GLY A 309 9.02 -0.74 -13.75
C GLY A 309 8.83 0.74 -14.05
N GLY A 310 8.02 1.08 -15.05
CA GLY A 310 7.67 2.47 -15.34
C GLY A 310 6.82 3.10 -14.23
N VAL A 311 6.87 4.42 -14.14
CA VAL A 311 5.92 5.23 -13.39
C VAL A 311 5.38 6.30 -14.31
N LEU A 312 4.06 6.36 -14.44
CA LEU A 312 3.38 7.40 -15.22
C LEU A 312 2.79 8.44 -14.27
N ARG A 313 2.91 9.69 -14.66
CA ARG A 313 2.17 10.80 -14.06
C ARG A 313 1.01 11.17 -14.98
N ILE A 314 -0.19 11.15 -14.45
CA ILE A 314 -1.43 11.45 -15.20
C ILE A 314 -2.29 12.45 -14.45
#